data_d63f4a7a770dfd4754709e5fed7b70b6
#
_entry.id   d63f4a7a770dfd4754709e5fed7b70b6
#
_cell.length_a   1.000
_cell.length_b   1.000
_cell.length_c   1.000
_cell.angle_alpha   90.00
_cell.angle_beta   90.00
_cell.angle_gamma   90.00
#
_symmetry.space_group_name_H-M   'P 1'
#
loop_
_entity.id
_entity.type
_entity.pdbx_description
1 polymer ?
#
loop_
_entity_poly.entity_id
_entity_poly.type
_entity_poly.pdbx_seq_one_letter_code
_entity_poly.pdbx_strand_id
1 'polypeptide(L)'
;MTIKIGSRESKLAVAQSELIMDAIRRAHPQVELTLVTMKTTGDKILDRTLEQIGGKGLFVRELDQALRDGRADFTVHSLKDLPMETPEDLPLVAFSKREDPRDCLVLPQGAAELDPKKPIGCASKRRQLQLKALYPHMDTAPVRGNVLTRLKKLDSGEFSALVLAAAGLKRLGLEGRITRYFAPTELLPAAGQGIMAVQTRKGMDLSCLAGVGDPDAACCALAERAFVRALGGGCTSPVAAHATVEGETLTLTGLYVSEDETIIRRGSRTGAKQDAESLGEALAQALSQGGEDDAR
;
A
#
# COMPACT_ATOMS: atom_id res chain seq x y z
N MET A 1 -23.96 21.77 -3.15
CA MET A 1 -23.08 21.49 -1.98
C MET A 1 -21.72 21.10 -2.52
N THR A 2 -20.66 21.79 -2.12
CA THR A 2 -19.30 21.50 -2.57
C THR A 2 -18.63 20.56 -1.59
N ILE A 3 -18.15 19.40 -2.04
CA ILE A 3 -17.42 18.43 -1.23
C ILE A 3 -15.91 18.64 -1.41
N LYS A 4 -15.19 18.71 -0.30
CA LYS A 4 -13.75 18.95 -0.26
C LYS A 4 -12.99 17.63 -0.09
N ILE A 5 -12.18 17.27 -1.07
CA ILE A 5 -11.33 16.07 -1.04
C ILE A 5 -9.92 16.47 -0.63
N GLY A 6 -9.48 16.00 0.53
CA GLY A 6 -8.13 16.22 1.04
C GLY A 6 -7.12 15.25 0.42
N SER A 7 -5.95 15.76 0.04
CA SER A 7 -4.86 14.99 -0.56
C SER A 7 -3.49 15.50 -0.08
N ARG A 8 -2.48 14.63 -0.10
CA ARG A 8 -1.09 15.09 -0.06
C ARG A 8 -0.72 15.80 -1.36
N GLU A 9 0.27 16.69 -1.32
CA GLU A 9 0.74 17.43 -2.51
C GLU A 9 1.54 16.56 -3.50
N SER A 10 1.90 15.32 -3.16
CA SER A 10 2.67 14.47 -4.07
C SER A 10 1.85 14.15 -5.33
N LYS A 11 2.49 14.14 -6.50
CA LYS A 11 1.81 13.85 -7.78
C LYS A 11 1.00 12.56 -7.76
N LEU A 12 1.50 11.51 -7.07
CA LEU A 12 0.76 10.26 -6.94
C LEU A 12 -0.49 10.42 -6.09
N ALA A 13 -0.41 11.13 -4.95
CA ALA A 13 -1.56 11.34 -4.08
C ALA A 13 -2.64 12.19 -4.78
N VAL A 14 -2.23 13.24 -5.49
CA VAL A 14 -3.15 14.05 -6.30
C VAL A 14 -3.83 13.19 -7.37
N ALA A 15 -3.07 12.40 -8.15
CA ALA A 15 -3.63 11.50 -9.16
C ALA A 15 -4.62 10.49 -8.55
N GLN A 16 -4.32 9.95 -7.36
CA GLN A 16 -5.23 9.05 -6.64
C GLN A 16 -6.54 9.76 -6.23
N SER A 17 -6.43 10.97 -5.71
CA SER A 17 -7.61 11.76 -5.33
C SER A 17 -8.45 12.12 -6.54
N GLU A 18 -7.84 12.48 -7.66
CA GLU A 18 -8.51 12.75 -8.93
C GLU A 18 -9.28 11.53 -9.45
N LEU A 19 -8.69 10.32 -9.37
CA LEU A 19 -9.37 9.09 -9.77
C LEU A 19 -10.64 8.84 -8.93
N ILE A 20 -10.62 9.11 -7.63
CA ILE A 20 -11.80 9.01 -6.76
C ILE A 20 -12.81 10.11 -7.11
N MET A 21 -12.35 11.36 -7.30
CA MET A 21 -13.20 12.46 -7.71
C MET A 21 -13.91 12.16 -9.05
N ASP A 22 -13.20 11.58 -10.01
CA ASP A 22 -13.78 11.19 -11.29
C ASP A 22 -14.80 10.07 -11.16
N ALA A 23 -14.59 9.12 -10.25
CA ALA A 23 -15.59 8.10 -9.94
C ALA A 23 -16.86 8.73 -9.35
N ILE A 24 -16.71 9.67 -8.41
CA ILE A 24 -17.83 10.42 -7.83
C ILE A 24 -18.56 11.24 -8.92
N ARG A 25 -17.85 11.99 -9.76
CA ARG A 25 -18.44 12.80 -10.85
C ARG A 25 -19.24 11.95 -11.83
N ARG A 26 -18.75 10.75 -12.17
CA ARG A 26 -19.49 9.83 -13.06
C ARG A 26 -20.78 9.32 -12.44
N ALA A 27 -20.78 9.01 -11.14
CA ALA A 27 -21.95 8.52 -10.43
C ALA A 27 -22.93 9.65 -10.05
N HIS A 28 -22.40 10.83 -9.74
CA HIS A 28 -23.13 11.99 -9.21
C HIS A 28 -22.72 13.29 -9.89
N PRO A 29 -23.10 13.53 -11.17
CA PRO A 29 -22.68 14.70 -11.94
C PRO A 29 -23.04 16.06 -11.33
N GLN A 30 -24.04 16.07 -10.45
CA GLN A 30 -24.52 17.27 -9.74
C GLN A 30 -23.67 17.66 -8.54
N VAL A 31 -22.74 16.81 -8.10
CA VAL A 31 -21.88 17.08 -6.94
C VAL A 31 -20.68 17.90 -7.38
N GLU A 32 -20.49 19.05 -6.74
CA GLU A 32 -19.32 19.88 -6.93
C GLU A 32 -18.19 19.37 -6.02
N LEU A 33 -17.00 19.13 -6.60
CA LEU A 33 -15.84 18.61 -5.90
C LEU A 33 -14.68 19.58 -5.96
N THR A 34 -14.03 19.82 -4.82
CA THR A 34 -12.82 20.64 -4.72
C THR A 34 -11.69 19.82 -4.10
N LEU A 35 -10.52 19.82 -4.74
CA LEU A 35 -9.31 19.19 -4.20
C LEU A 35 -8.58 20.16 -3.26
N VAL A 36 -8.28 19.70 -2.04
CA VAL A 36 -7.51 20.46 -1.04
C VAL A 36 -6.21 19.71 -0.77
N THR A 37 -5.09 20.26 -1.24
CA THR A 37 -3.78 19.64 -1.06
C THR A 37 -3.05 20.16 0.17
N MET A 38 -2.26 19.30 0.81
CA MET A 38 -1.45 19.67 1.97
C MET A 38 -0.14 18.87 2.06
N LYS A 39 0.89 19.49 2.65
CA LYS A 39 2.18 18.86 2.94
C LYS A 39 2.10 18.12 4.24
N THR A 40 2.49 16.85 4.26
CA THR A 40 2.60 16.06 5.48
C THR A 40 4.01 16.11 6.06
N THR A 41 4.14 15.77 7.34
CA THR A 41 5.44 15.64 8.02
C THR A 41 6.34 14.64 7.30
N GLY A 42 5.79 13.53 6.81
CA GLY A 42 6.53 12.54 6.04
C GLY A 42 7.04 13.05 4.68
N ASP A 43 6.40 14.07 4.09
CA ASP A 43 6.86 14.71 2.86
C ASP A 43 8.00 15.70 3.11
N LYS A 44 8.10 16.25 4.33
CA LYS A 44 9.13 17.25 4.71
C LYS A 44 10.46 16.60 5.13
N ILE A 45 10.41 15.45 5.81
CA ILE A 45 11.60 14.80 6.34
C ILE A 45 12.11 13.75 5.35
N LEU A 46 13.17 14.05 4.61
CA LEU A 46 13.75 13.18 3.58
C LEU A 46 15.15 12.65 3.93
N ASP A 47 15.77 13.16 4.97
CA ASP A 47 17.16 12.88 5.40
C ASP A 47 17.29 11.66 6.32
N ARG A 48 16.17 11.13 6.86
CA ARG A 48 16.14 10.00 7.78
C ARG A 48 15.23 8.88 7.26
N THR A 49 15.48 7.64 7.70
CA THR A 49 14.59 6.51 7.37
C THR A 49 13.26 6.63 8.13
N LEU A 50 12.19 6.02 7.65
CA LEU A 50 10.87 6.02 8.33
C LEU A 50 10.97 5.43 9.75
N GLU A 51 11.85 4.45 9.94
CA GLU A 51 12.12 3.82 11.24
C GLU A 51 12.78 4.80 12.22
N GLN A 52 13.75 5.59 11.75
CA GLN A 52 14.47 6.58 12.58
C GLN A 52 13.61 7.78 12.97
N ILE A 53 12.65 8.16 12.13
CA ILE A 53 11.77 9.29 12.42
C ILE A 53 10.82 8.93 13.57
N GLY A 54 10.50 7.64 13.73
CA GLY A 54 9.62 7.12 14.76
C GLY A 54 8.22 7.77 14.69
N GLY A 55 7.19 6.98 14.68
CA GLY A 55 5.83 7.52 14.77
C GLY A 55 4.90 6.97 13.70
N LYS A 56 3.82 6.37 14.18
CA LYS A 56 2.67 5.97 13.36
C LYS A 56 2.05 7.22 12.75
N GLY A 57 1.68 7.16 11.48
CA GLY A 57 0.86 8.19 10.85
C GLY A 57 1.60 9.42 10.29
N LEU A 58 2.91 9.34 9.95
CA LEU A 58 3.68 10.47 9.37
C LEU A 58 3.08 11.07 8.09
N PHE A 59 2.26 10.31 7.38
CA PHE A 59 1.63 10.73 6.13
C PHE A 59 0.14 11.02 6.26
N VAL A 60 -0.46 10.84 7.46
CA VAL A 60 -1.91 10.97 7.66
C VAL A 60 -2.31 12.04 8.67
N ARG A 61 -1.43 12.44 9.60
CA ARG A 61 -1.77 13.36 10.69
C ARG A 61 -2.40 14.67 10.22
N GLU A 62 -1.85 15.29 9.20
CA GLU A 62 -2.34 16.55 8.66
C GLU A 62 -3.67 16.35 7.92
N LEU A 63 -3.87 15.18 7.29
CA LEU A 63 -5.12 14.81 6.64
C LEU A 63 -6.20 14.49 7.67
N ASP A 64 -5.86 13.74 8.72
CA ASP A 64 -6.76 13.47 9.86
C ASP A 64 -7.22 14.77 10.53
N GLN A 65 -6.28 15.71 10.74
CA GLN A 65 -6.61 17.01 11.31
C GLN A 65 -7.50 17.82 10.37
N ALA A 66 -7.27 17.77 9.05
CA ALA A 66 -8.10 18.46 8.08
C ALA A 66 -9.54 17.91 8.04
N LEU A 67 -9.71 16.59 8.25
CA LEU A 67 -11.03 15.99 8.42
C LEU A 67 -11.71 16.52 9.69
N ARG A 68 -11.03 16.50 10.85
CA ARG A 68 -11.58 16.97 12.13
C ARG A 68 -11.98 18.43 12.09
N ASP A 69 -11.16 19.28 11.45
CA ASP A 69 -11.38 20.72 11.32
C ASP A 69 -12.44 21.09 10.26
N GLY A 70 -12.93 20.12 9.47
CA GLY A 70 -13.84 20.40 8.34
C GLY A 70 -13.18 21.11 7.15
N ARG A 71 -11.84 21.12 7.08
CA ARG A 71 -11.10 21.60 5.92
C ARG A 71 -11.18 20.64 4.74
N ALA A 72 -11.37 19.34 5.04
CA ALA A 72 -11.72 18.30 4.08
C ALA A 72 -12.93 17.52 4.58
N ASP A 73 -13.73 17.01 3.66
CA ASP A 73 -14.86 16.13 3.94
C ASP A 73 -14.45 14.67 3.81
N PHE A 74 -13.63 14.37 2.81
CA PHE A 74 -13.00 13.07 2.59
C PHE A 74 -11.50 13.24 2.36
N THR A 75 -10.73 12.19 2.67
CA THR A 75 -9.32 12.10 2.28
C THR A 75 -9.06 10.79 1.55
N VAL A 76 -8.13 10.80 0.60
CA VAL A 76 -7.78 9.64 -0.23
C VAL A 76 -6.37 9.19 0.10
N HIS A 77 -6.20 7.89 0.30
CA HIS A 77 -4.94 7.29 0.71
C HIS A 77 -4.61 6.05 -0.13
N SER A 78 -3.32 5.78 -0.34
CA SER A 78 -2.89 4.41 -0.64
C SER A 78 -3.11 3.57 0.62
N LEU A 79 -3.93 2.54 0.56
CA LEU A 79 -4.33 1.76 1.74
C LEU A 79 -3.12 1.18 2.49
N LYS A 80 -2.11 0.71 1.77
CA LYS A 80 -0.87 0.14 2.34
C LYS A 80 -0.06 1.12 3.18
N ASP A 81 -0.25 2.43 3.00
CA ASP A 81 0.48 3.49 3.70
C ASP A 81 -0.26 3.97 4.96
N LEU A 82 -1.51 3.51 5.15
CA LEU A 82 -2.30 3.78 6.35
C LEU A 82 -1.86 2.88 7.52
N PRO A 83 -1.92 3.39 8.77
CA PRO A 83 -1.81 2.55 9.95
C PRO A 83 -2.83 1.41 9.92
N MET A 84 -2.48 0.25 10.50
CA MET A 84 -3.40 -0.90 10.57
C MET A 84 -4.63 -0.60 11.41
N GLU A 85 -4.52 0.30 12.37
CA GLU A 85 -5.64 0.84 13.15
C GLU A 85 -5.88 2.29 12.72
N THR A 86 -7.12 2.62 12.47
CA THR A 86 -7.58 3.98 12.19
C THR A 86 -8.36 4.53 13.38
N PRO A 87 -8.32 5.85 13.65
CA PRO A 87 -9.11 6.44 14.71
C PRO A 87 -10.61 6.16 14.54
N GLU A 88 -11.32 5.87 15.61
CA GLU A 88 -12.78 5.57 15.57
C GLU A 88 -13.62 6.73 15.04
N ASP A 89 -13.14 7.97 15.22
CA ASP A 89 -13.77 9.19 14.72
C ASP A 89 -13.52 9.42 13.22
N LEU A 90 -12.57 8.67 12.63
CA LEU A 90 -12.15 8.80 11.23
C LEU A 90 -12.14 7.43 10.51
N PRO A 91 -13.31 6.80 10.30
CA PRO A 91 -13.39 5.50 9.65
C PRO A 91 -12.97 5.53 8.16
N LEU A 92 -12.49 4.40 7.67
CA LEU A 92 -12.38 4.13 6.23
C LEU A 92 -13.78 3.72 5.72
N VAL A 93 -14.27 4.41 4.70
CA VAL A 93 -15.67 4.29 4.25
C VAL A 93 -15.83 3.75 2.84
N ALA A 94 -14.76 3.75 2.05
CA ALA A 94 -14.74 3.12 0.73
C ALA A 94 -13.34 2.63 0.38
N PHE A 95 -13.29 1.52 -0.38
CA PHE A 95 -12.08 0.94 -0.95
C PHE A 95 -12.26 0.86 -2.47
N SER A 96 -11.34 1.46 -3.21
CA SER A 96 -11.41 1.40 -4.68
C SER A 96 -11.20 -0.01 -5.19
N LYS A 97 -11.63 -0.27 -6.42
CA LYS A 97 -11.16 -1.44 -7.15
C LYS A 97 -9.63 -1.51 -7.08
N ARG A 98 -9.10 -2.71 -6.86
CA ARG A 98 -7.66 -2.94 -6.77
C ARG A 98 -7.01 -2.74 -8.12
N GLU A 99 -6.02 -1.87 -8.21
CA GLU A 99 -5.06 -1.82 -9.30
C GLU A 99 -3.99 -2.91 -9.09
N ASP A 100 -3.16 -3.17 -10.10
CA ASP A 100 -2.12 -4.20 -10.08
C ASP A 100 -1.36 -4.24 -8.73
N PRO A 101 -1.53 -5.29 -7.91
CA PRO A 101 -0.94 -5.37 -6.58
C PRO A 101 0.56 -5.70 -6.62
N ARG A 102 1.10 -6.08 -7.77
CA ARG A 102 2.47 -6.56 -7.89
C ARG A 102 3.49 -5.47 -7.56
N ASP A 103 4.62 -5.92 -7.06
CA ASP A 103 5.84 -5.13 -7.10
C ASP A 103 6.49 -5.29 -8.48
N CYS A 104 7.29 -4.31 -8.87
CA CYS A 104 7.96 -4.31 -10.16
C CYS A 104 9.41 -3.80 -10.04
N LEU A 105 10.26 -4.31 -10.91
CA LEU A 105 11.64 -3.87 -11.10
C LEU A 105 11.67 -2.77 -12.17
N VAL A 106 12.41 -1.72 -11.89
CA VAL A 106 12.65 -0.60 -12.82
C VAL A 106 14.14 -0.41 -12.95
N LEU A 107 14.67 -0.54 -14.17
CA LEU A 107 16.06 -0.26 -14.50
C LEU A 107 16.28 1.24 -14.82
N PRO A 108 17.53 1.75 -14.75
CA PRO A 108 17.87 3.05 -15.32
C PRO A 108 17.48 3.15 -16.78
N GLN A 109 17.18 4.35 -17.27
CA GLN A 109 16.89 4.54 -18.68
C GLN A 109 18.05 4.07 -19.57
N GLY A 110 17.73 3.22 -20.54
CA GLY A 110 18.73 2.65 -21.47
C GLY A 110 19.49 1.44 -20.95
N ALA A 111 19.33 1.05 -19.69
CA ALA A 111 19.94 -0.16 -19.15
C ALA A 111 19.11 -1.40 -19.55
N ALA A 112 19.80 -2.48 -19.98
CA ALA A 112 19.20 -3.76 -20.33
C ALA A 112 19.19 -4.77 -19.17
N GLU A 113 20.12 -4.63 -18.21
CA GLU A 113 20.35 -5.58 -17.12
C GLU A 113 20.83 -4.89 -15.83
N LEU A 114 20.85 -5.65 -14.74
CA LEU A 114 21.31 -5.18 -13.44
C LEU A 114 22.84 -4.98 -13.44
N ASP A 115 23.29 -3.88 -12.86
CA ASP A 115 24.70 -3.63 -12.56
C ASP A 115 25.04 -4.25 -11.19
N PRO A 116 25.85 -5.34 -11.11
CA PRO A 116 26.15 -6.01 -9.84
C PRO A 116 27.00 -5.16 -8.88
N LYS A 117 27.54 -4.04 -9.34
CA LYS A 117 28.34 -3.11 -8.52
C LYS A 117 27.48 -2.08 -7.79
N LYS A 118 26.18 -2.02 -8.06
CA LYS A 118 25.26 -1.07 -7.47
C LYS A 118 24.10 -1.77 -6.78
N PRO A 119 23.58 -1.23 -5.67
CA PRO A 119 22.48 -1.86 -4.95
C PRO A 119 21.16 -1.70 -5.69
N ILE A 120 20.18 -2.57 -5.35
CA ILE A 120 18.78 -2.39 -5.69
C ILE A 120 18.16 -1.42 -4.68
N GLY A 121 17.64 -0.30 -5.16
CA GLY A 121 17.02 0.73 -4.32
C GLY A 121 15.65 0.28 -3.79
N CYS A 122 15.55 0.08 -2.48
CA CYS A 122 14.34 -0.40 -1.83
C CYS A 122 14.32 0.03 -0.35
N ALA A 123 13.28 0.74 0.10
CA ALA A 123 13.15 1.19 1.49
C ALA A 123 12.26 0.28 2.35
N SER A 124 11.66 -0.75 1.79
CA SER A 124 10.73 -1.66 2.48
C SER A 124 11.46 -2.92 2.95
N LYS A 125 11.47 -3.18 4.25
CA LYS A 125 11.99 -4.43 4.83
C LYS A 125 11.35 -5.67 4.21
N ARG A 126 10.02 -5.65 4.01
CA ARG A 126 9.28 -6.70 3.32
C ARG A 126 9.89 -7.05 1.96
N ARG A 127 10.24 -6.02 1.16
CA ARG A 127 10.88 -6.22 -0.15
C ARG A 127 12.31 -6.70 0.01
N GLN A 128 13.11 -6.04 0.85
CA GLN A 128 14.53 -6.37 1.05
C GLN A 128 14.71 -7.85 1.40
N LEU A 129 13.91 -8.35 2.35
CA LEU A 129 13.96 -9.75 2.78
C LEU A 129 13.66 -10.71 1.63
N GLN A 130 12.61 -10.45 0.85
CA GLN A 130 12.24 -11.30 -0.27
C GLN A 130 13.22 -11.17 -1.47
N LEU A 131 13.74 -9.96 -1.72
CA LEU A 131 14.75 -9.72 -2.76
C LEU A 131 16.06 -10.43 -2.47
N LYS A 132 16.44 -10.60 -1.21
CA LYS A 132 17.62 -11.37 -0.83
C LYS A 132 17.58 -12.82 -1.31
N ALA A 133 16.39 -13.42 -1.33
CA ALA A 133 16.20 -14.76 -1.88
C ALA A 133 16.20 -14.76 -3.42
N LEU A 134 15.62 -13.75 -4.07
CA LEU A 134 15.53 -13.64 -5.53
C LEU A 134 16.86 -13.21 -6.19
N TYR A 135 17.61 -12.37 -5.51
CA TYR A 135 18.87 -11.79 -5.99
C TYR A 135 19.96 -11.90 -4.91
N PRO A 136 20.45 -13.12 -4.57
CA PRO A 136 21.35 -13.36 -3.44
C PRO A 136 22.71 -12.66 -3.57
N HIS A 137 23.08 -12.26 -4.81
CA HIS A 137 24.34 -11.57 -5.12
C HIS A 137 24.20 -10.04 -5.21
N MET A 138 23.00 -9.50 -4.94
CA MET A 138 22.73 -8.07 -5.04
C MET A 138 22.45 -7.49 -3.67
N ASP A 139 23.13 -6.41 -3.33
CA ASP A 139 22.80 -5.61 -2.15
C ASP A 139 21.52 -4.81 -2.36
N THR A 140 20.84 -4.49 -1.27
CA THR A 140 19.73 -3.54 -1.26
C THR A 140 20.12 -2.30 -0.47
N ALA A 141 19.68 -1.13 -0.93
CA ALA A 141 19.90 0.12 -0.21
C ALA A 141 18.61 0.97 -0.11
N PRO A 142 18.43 1.71 0.98
CA PRO A 142 17.24 2.53 1.16
C PRO A 142 17.21 3.67 0.15
N VAL A 143 16.03 3.91 -0.46
CA VAL A 143 15.76 5.05 -1.34
C VAL A 143 14.60 5.87 -0.78
N ARG A 144 14.83 7.17 -0.57
CA ARG A 144 13.84 8.12 -0.05
C ARG A 144 13.33 9.06 -1.13
N GLY A 145 12.15 9.63 -0.87
CA GLY A 145 11.44 10.53 -1.77
C GLY A 145 10.18 9.91 -2.36
N ASN A 146 9.41 10.70 -3.09
CA ASN A 146 8.27 10.21 -3.87
C ASN A 146 8.75 9.41 -5.11
N VAL A 147 7.81 8.81 -5.84
CA VAL A 147 8.14 7.95 -7.00
C VAL A 147 9.03 8.68 -8.01
N LEU A 148 8.71 9.93 -8.36
CA LEU A 148 9.50 10.70 -9.34
C LEU A 148 10.90 11.03 -8.85
N THR A 149 11.04 11.36 -7.56
CA THR A 149 12.35 11.60 -6.94
C THR A 149 13.21 10.34 -6.97
N ARG A 150 12.60 9.17 -6.68
CA ARG A 150 13.31 7.88 -6.73
C ARG A 150 13.74 7.53 -8.15
N LEU A 151 12.88 7.75 -9.15
CA LEU A 151 13.25 7.53 -10.56
C LEU A 151 14.39 8.44 -10.99
N LYS A 152 14.42 9.71 -10.56
CA LYS A 152 15.55 10.62 -10.82
C LYS A 152 16.86 10.08 -10.23
N LYS A 153 16.85 9.57 -9.00
CA LYS A 153 18.00 8.95 -8.36
C LYS A 153 18.46 7.68 -9.08
N LEU A 154 17.52 6.89 -9.59
CA LEU A 154 17.84 5.75 -10.43
C LEU A 154 18.56 6.17 -11.72
N ASP A 155 17.98 7.13 -12.43
CA ASP A 155 18.50 7.61 -13.72
C ASP A 155 19.82 8.40 -13.56
N SER A 156 20.12 8.94 -12.36
CA SER A 156 21.45 9.50 -12.03
C SER A 156 22.52 8.43 -11.73
N GLY A 157 22.13 7.15 -11.70
CA GLY A 157 23.07 6.03 -11.53
C GLY A 157 23.38 5.68 -10.08
N GLU A 158 22.59 6.16 -9.10
CA GLU A 158 22.77 5.80 -7.68
C GLU A 158 22.45 4.32 -7.41
N PHE A 159 21.58 3.70 -8.22
CA PHE A 159 21.07 2.35 -8.02
C PHE A 159 21.17 1.54 -9.31
N SER A 160 21.32 0.21 -9.17
CA SER A 160 21.21 -0.75 -10.27
C SER A 160 19.78 -0.87 -10.78
N ALA A 161 18.82 -0.85 -9.86
CA ALA A 161 17.39 -0.88 -10.13
C ALA A 161 16.62 -0.29 -8.95
N LEU A 162 15.34 -0.02 -9.15
CA LEU A 162 14.38 0.22 -8.06
C LEU A 162 13.33 -0.89 -8.02
N VAL A 163 12.87 -1.24 -6.80
CA VAL A 163 11.65 -2.02 -6.64
C VAL A 163 10.54 -1.13 -6.13
N LEU A 164 9.50 -0.97 -6.96
CA LEU A 164 8.35 -0.09 -6.74
C LEU A 164 7.05 -0.89 -6.83
N ALA A 165 5.93 -0.31 -6.36
CA ALA A 165 4.61 -0.88 -6.60
C ALA A 165 4.11 -0.50 -8.00
N ALA A 166 3.71 -1.47 -8.80
CA ALA A 166 3.20 -1.26 -10.17
C ALA A 166 2.03 -0.28 -10.20
N ALA A 167 1.08 -0.40 -9.28
CA ALA A 167 -0.06 0.52 -9.17
C ALA A 167 0.35 1.99 -9.09
N GLY A 168 1.46 2.32 -8.41
CA GLY A 168 1.95 3.69 -8.31
C GLY A 168 2.46 4.23 -9.63
N LEU A 169 3.19 3.42 -10.40
CA LEU A 169 3.68 3.80 -11.73
C LEU A 169 2.54 3.92 -12.74
N LYS A 170 1.60 2.97 -12.75
CA LYS A 170 0.42 3.00 -13.63
C LYS A 170 -0.40 4.27 -13.40
N ARG A 171 -0.68 4.63 -12.13
CA ARG A 171 -1.44 5.86 -11.80
C ARG A 171 -0.73 7.15 -12.19
N LEU A 172 0.58 7.11 -12.36
CA LEU A 172 1.37 8.24 -12.86
C LEU A 172 1.59 8.22 -14.38
N GLY A 173 1.03 7.25 -15.11
CA GLY A 173 1.29 7.07 -16.55
C GLY A 173 2.73 6.64 -16.85
N LEU A 174 3.41 6.02 -15.90
CA LEU A 174 4.82 5.60 -15.99
C LEU A 174 4.97 4.09 -16.15
N GLU A 175 3.95 3.39 -16.62
CA GLU A 175 3.99 1.93 -16.81
C GLU A 175 5.11 1.51 -17.76
N GLY A 176 5.42 2.31 -18.78
CA GLY A 176 6.52 2.06 -19.70
C GLY A 176 7.93 2.05 -19.07
N ARG A 177 8.05 2.46 -17.78
CA ARG A 177 9.31 2.35 -17.01
C ARG A 177 9.47 0.99 -16.35
N ILE A 178 8.44 0.14 -16.33
CA ILE A 178 8.49 -1.17 -15.68
C ILE A 178 9.27 -2.13 -16.57
N THR A 179 10.37 -2.65 -16.06
CA THR A 179 11.19 -3.66 -16.74
C THR A 179 10.66 -5.08 -16.50
N ARG A 180 10.24 -5.37 -15.26
CA ARG A 180 9.75 -6.68 -14.84
C ARG A 180 8.67 -6.54 -13.77
N TYR A 181 7.61 -7.30 -13.87
CA TYR A 181 6.66 -7.53 -12.78
C TYR A 181 7.06 -8.78 -12.00
N PHE A 182 7.02 -8.69 -10.66
CA PHE A 182 7.16 -9.87 -9.82
C PHE A 182 5.80 -10.53 -9.60
N ALA A 183 5.70 -11.83 -9.83
CA ALA A 183 4.49 -12.56 -9.43
C ALA A 183 4.31 -12.48 -7.90
N PRO A 184 3.07 -12.47 -7.36
CA PRO A 184 2.85 -12.51 -5.91
C PRO A 184 3.49 -13.73 -5.24
N THR A 185 3.73 -14.81 -5.99
CA THR A 185 4.46 -16.00 -5.54
C THR A 185 5.95 -15.76 -5.35
N GLU A 186 6.54 -14.83 -6.11
CA GLU A 186 7.96 -14.44 -6.01
C GLU A 186 8.16 -13.37 -4.93
N LEU A 187 7.35 -12.31 -4.97
CA LEU A 187 7.44 -11.18 -4.07
C LEU A 187 6.04 -10.81 -3.59
N LEU A 188 5.66 -11.34 -2.42
CA LEU A 188 4.34 -11.15 -1.84
C LEU A 188 4.09 -9.66 -1.53
N PRO A 189 3.01 -9.07 -2.04
CA PRO A 189 2.70 -7.66 -1.86
C PRO A 189 2.48 -7.22 -0.41
N ALA A 190 2.54 -5.91 -0.17
CA ALA A 190 2.10 -5.35 1.11
C ALA A 190 0.57 -5.41 1.23
N ALA A 191 0.06 -5.55 2.44
CA ALA A 191 -1.38 -5.47 2.72
C ALA A 191 -1.97 -4.18 2.15
N GLY A 192 -3.06 -4.30 1.38
CA GLY A 192 -3.72 -3.18 0.72
C GLY A 192 -3.00 -2.61 -0.50
N GLN A 193 -1.91 -3.22 -0.97
CA GLN A 193 -1.23 -2.73 -2.17
C GLN A 193 -2.15 -2.77 -3.39
N GLY A 194 -2.20 -1.65 -4.13
CA GLY A 194 -3.08 -1.46 -5.26
C GLY A 194 -4.44 -0.83 -4.92
N ILE A 195 -4.89 -0.87 -3.67
CA ILE A 195 -6.16 -0.30 -3.22
C ILE A 195 -5.98 1.14 -2.74
N MET A 196 -6.91 2.02 -3.11
CA MET A 196 -7.08 3.34 -2.49
C MET A 196 -8.20 3.26 -1.45
N ALA A 197 -8.01 3.92 -0.32
CA ALA A 197 -9.03 4.05 0.72
C ALA A 197 -9.52 5.49 0.83
N VAL A 198 -10.81 5.65 1.05
CA VAL A 198 -11.44 6.93 1.37
C VAL A 198 -11.73 6.95 2.87
N GLN A 199 -11.28 8.00 3.55
CA GLN A 199 -11.47 8.22 4.98
C GLN A 199 -12.30 9.47 5.20
N THR A 200 -13.12 9.51 6.25
CA THR A 200 -13.95 10.66 6.61
C THR A 200 -14.22 10.73 8.10
N ARG A 201 -14.90 11.80 8.54
CA ARG A 201 -15.46 11.88 9.90
C ARG A 201 -16.64 10.91 10.08
N LYS A 202 -16.74 10.32 11.24
CA LYS A 202 -17.90 9.52 11.61
C LYS A 202 -19.19 10.35 11.51
N GLY A 203 -20.23 9.78 10.90
CA GLY A 203 -21.52 10.42 10.71
C GLY A 203 -21.63 11.34 9.49
N MET A 204 -20.61 11.42 8.62
CA MET A 204 -20.73 12.10 7.32
C MET A 204 -21.72 11.38 6.40
N ASP A 205 -22.40 12.16 5.56
CA ASP A 205 -23.21 11.62 4.47
C ASP A 205 -22.30 10.99 3.40
N LEU A 206 -22.50 9.68 3.18
CA LEU A 206 -21.70 8.88 2.25
C LEU A 206 -22.40 8.67 0.89
N SER A 207 -23.54 9.29 0.65
CA SER A 207 -24.36 9.08 -0.55
C SER A 207 -23.57 9.34 -1.85
N CYS A 208 -22.65 10.31 -1.83
CA CYS A 208 -21.80 10.61 -2.97
C CYS A 208 -20.71 9.55 -3.27
N LEU A 209 -20.46 8.62 -2.34
CA LEU A 209 -19.50 7.52 -2.52
C LEU A 209 -20.17 6.26 -3.11
N ALA A 210 -21.47 6.28 -3.36
CA ALA A 210 -22.16 5.18 -4.03
C ALA A 210 -21.52 4.92 -5.41
N GLY A 211 -21.10 3.66 -5.64
CA GLY A 211 -20.39 3.28 -6.87
C GLY A 211 -18.87 3.58 -6.90
N VAL A 212 -18.31 4.18 -5.85
CA VAL A 212 -16.84 4.36 -5.72
C VAL A 212 -16.17 3.12 -5.13
N GLY A 213 -16.85 2.42 -4.21
CA GLY A 213 -16.34 1.25 -3.53
C GLY A 213 -16.41 -0.02 -4.38
N ASP A 214 -15.47 -0.93 -4.14
CA ASP A 214 -15.43 -2.28 -4.68
C ASP A 214 -15.51 -3.28 -3.52
N PRO A 215 -16.60 -4.08 -3.42
CA PRO A 215 -16.82 -5.00 -2.29
C PRO A 215 -15.74 -6.08 -2.18
N ASP A 216 -15.23 -6.61 -3.29
CA ASP A 216 -14.20 -7.66 -3.27
C ASP A 216 -12.86 -7.07 -2.83
N ALA A 217 -12.52 -5.86 -3.27
CA ALA A 217 -11.34 -5.14 -2.77
C ALA A 217 -11.47 -4.82 -1.28
N ALA A 218 -12.67 -4.52 -0.78
CA ALA A 218 -12.91 -4.30 0.64
C ALA A 218 -12.67 -5.58 1.45
N CYS A 219 -13.20 -6.72 1.01
CA CYS A 219 -12.96 -8.02 1.66
C CYS A 219 -11.46 -8.36 1.69
N CYS A 220 -10.76 -8.20 0.56
CA CYS A 220 -9.32 -8.37 0.50
C CYS A 220 -8.58 -7.45 1.48
N ALA A 221 -8.94 -6.16 1.52
CA ALA A 221 -8.34 -5.19 2.41
C ALA A 221 -8.52 -5.56 3.89
N LEU A 222 -9.72 -6.02 4.27
CA LEU A 222 -10.02 -6.45 5.63
C LEU A 222 -9.18 -7.66 6.03
N ALA A 223 -9.14 -8.71 5.21
CA ALA A 223 -8.35 -9.92 5.49
C ALA A 223 -6.86 -9.63 5.62
N GLU A 224 -6.29 -8.87 4.67
CA GLU A 224 -4.87 -8.54 4.64
C GLU A 224 -4.47 -7.67 5.85
N ARG A 225 -5.29 -6.67 6.21
CA ARG A 225 -5.05 -5.80 7.36
C ARG A 225 -5.22 -6.53 8.68
N ALA A 226 -6.21 -7.44 8.80
CA ALA A 226 -6.41 -8.26 9.98
C ALA A 226 -5.19 -9.18 10.22
N PHE A 227 -4.65 -9.80 9.17
CA PHE A 227 -3.43 -10.58 9.25
C PHE A 227 -2.25 -9.77 9.78
N VAL A 228 -1.97 -8.60 9.20
CA VAL A 228 -0.85 -7.74 9.62
C VAL A 228 -1.08 -7.19 11.03
N ARG A 229 -2.30 -6.81 11.38
CA ARG A 229 -2.68 -6.32 12.73
C ARG A 229 -2.47 -7.39 13.79
N ALA A 230 -2.91 -8.63 13.54
CA ALA A 230 -2.77 -9.75 14.48
C ALA A 230 -1.29 -10.10 14.76
N LEU A 231 -0.39 -9.82 13.83
CA LEU A 231 1.05 -9.97 14.00
C LEU A 231 1.74 -8.73 14.64
N GLY A 232 0.97 -7.73 15.09
CA GLY A 232 1.54 -6.48 15.59
C GLY A 232 2.29 -5.68 14.53
N GLY A 233 2.12 -6.01 13.25
CA GLY A 233 2.84 -5.43 12.12
C GLY A 233 2.31 -4.05 11.71
N GLY A 234 3.07 -3.39 10.85
CA GLY A 234 2.75 -2.08 10.28
C GLY A 234 3.54 -1.81 9.00
N CYS A 235 3.53 -0.56 8.54
CA CYS A 235 4.20 -0.16 7.29
C CYS A 235 5.71 -0.45 7.25
N THR A 236 6.36 -0.62 8.40
CA THR A 236 7.82 -0.86 8.52
C THR A 236 8.16 -2.32 8.78
N SER A 237 7.19 -3.16 9.13
CA SER A 237 7.45 -4.58 9.42
C SER A 237 7.69 -5.38 8.12
N PRO A 238 8.46 -6.50 8.21
CA PRO A 238 8.78 -7.33 7.05
C PRO A 238 7.63 -8.25 6.62
N VAL A 239 6.48 -8.20 7.31
CA VAL A 239 5.30 -9.03 6.99
C VAL A 239 4.63 -8.60 5.68
N ALA A 240 3.97 -9.55 5.03
CA ALA A 240 3.23 -9.33 3.80
C ALA A 240 1.90 -10.08 3.81
N ALA A 241 0.91 -9.56 3.10
CA ALA A 241 -0.36 -10.24 2.91
C ALA A 241 -0.98 -9.85 1.57
N HIS A 242 -1.53 -10.83 0.87
CA HIS A 242 -2.25 -10.64 -0.38
C HIS A 242 -3.43 -11.57 -0.46
N ALA A 243 -4.62 -11.01 -0.68
CA ALA A 243 -5.86 -11.75 -0.84
C ALA A 243 -6.42 -11.59 -2.26
N THR A 244 -7.09 -12.63 -2.72
CA THR A 244 -7.88 -12.64 -3.96
C THR A 244 -9.29 -13.16 -3.66
N VAL A 245 -10.27 -12.69 -4.42
CA VAL A 245 -11.67 -13.13 -4.33
C VAL A 245 -12.06 -13.75 -5.67
N GLU A 246 -12.64 -14.95 -5.59
CA GLU A 246 -13.28 -15.65 -6.72
C GLU A 246 -14.70 -16.06 -6.32
N GLY A 247 -15.70 -15.36 -6.83
CA GLY A 247 -17.09 -15.52 -6.42
C GLY A 247 -17.29 -15.16 -4.94
N GLU A 248 -17.69 -16.13 -4.11
CA GLU A 248 -17.87 -15.96 -2.66
C GLU A 248 -16.65 -16.45 -1.85
N THR A 249 -15.61 -16.90 -2.53
CA THR A 249 -14.41 -17.46 -1.91
C THR A 249 -13.28 -16.43 -1.88
N LEU A 250 -12.69 -16.25 -0.69
CA LEU A 250 -11.50 -15.42 -0.47
C LEU A 250 -10.33 -16.34 -0.15
N THR A 251 -9.21 -16.15 -0.87
CA THR A 251 -7.93 -16.80 -0.58
C THR A 251 -6.93 -15.76 -0.13
N LEU A 252 -6.40 -15.90 1.08
CA LEU A 252 -5.39 -15.04 1.68
C LEU A 252 -4.05 -15.77 1.73
N THR A 253 -3.01 -15.16 1.19
CA THR A 253 -1.61 -15.60 1.37
C THR A 253 -0.90 -14.63 2.29
N GLY A 254 -0.21 -15.14 3.31
CA GLY A 254 0.55 -14.38 4.28
C GLY A 254 2.04 -14.74 4.29
N LEU A 255 2.87 -13.77 4.64
CA LEU A 255 4.29 -13.94 4.98
C LEU A 255 4.50 -13.44 6.41
N TYR A 256 4.85 -14.33 7.29
CA TYR A 256 5.27 -14.04 8.66
C TYR A 256 6.79 -14.01 8.75
N VAL A 257 7.30 -13.07 9.52
CA VAL A 257 8.72 -12.96 9.85
C VAL A 257 8.83 -12.64 11.34
N SER A 258 9.63 -13.42 12.08
CA SER A 258 9.90 -13.16 13.49
C SER A 258 10.64 -11.84 13.71
N GLU A 259 10.62 -11.30 14.92
CA GLU A 259 11.27 -10.01 15.25
C GLU A 259 12.79 -10.04 14.99
N ASP A 260 13.43 -11.18 15.22
CA ASP A 260 14.86 -11.42 14.96
C ASP A 260 15.17 -11.82 13.51
N GLU A 261 14.15 -11.86 12.66
CA GLU A 261 14.23 -12.25 11.23
C GLU A 261 14.80 -13.67 10.99
N THR A 262 14.84 -14.54 12.02
CA THR A 262 15.35 -15.90 11.91
C THR A 262 14.31 -16.88 11.40
N ILE A 263 13.03 -16.62 11.68
CA ILE A 263 11.90 -17.47 11.26
C ILE A 263 11.13 -16.74 10.18
N ILE A 264 11.03 -17.38 9.02
CA ILE A 264 10.24 -16.89 7.88
C ILE A 264 9.28 -18.01 7.49
N ARG A 265 7.98 -17.73 7.56
CA ARG A 265 6.93 -18.67 7.16
C ARG A 265 5.99 -18.04 6.18
N ARG A 266 5.59 -18.80 5.19
CA ARG A 266 4.60 -18.39 4.20
C ARG A 266 3.51 -19.46 4.16
N GLY A 267 2.26 -19.03 4.12
CA GLY A 267 1.12 -19.93 4.02
C GLY A 267 -0.08 -19.23 3.41
N SER A 268 -1.10 -20.02 3.09
CA SER A 268 -2.35 -19.51 2.52
C SER A 268 -3.54 -20.14 3.24
N ARG A 269 -4.64 -19.38 3.32
CA ARG A 269 -5.90 -19.84 3.86
C ARG A 269 -7.06 -19.39 2.99
N THR A 270 -8.02 -20.29 2.77
CA THR A 270 -9.20 -20.04 1.95
C THR A 270 -10.45 -20.14 2.81
N GLY A 271 -11.42 -19.25 2.60
CA GLY A 271 -12.69 -19.22 3.31
C GLY A 271 -13.73 -18.34 2.62
N ALA A 272 -14.88 -18.16 3.24
CA ALA A 272 -15.91 -17.27 2.73
C ALA A 272 -15.48 -15.80 2.85
N LYS A 273 -15.74 -14.98 1.83
CA LYS A 273 -15.34 -13.57 1.83
C LYS A 273 -15.96 -12.72 2.95
N GLN A 274 -17.12 -13.16 3.47
CA GLN A 274 -17.75 -12.52 4.63
C GLN A 274 -16.96 -12.71 5.94
N ASP A 275 -16.08 -13.72 5.99
CA ASP A 275 -15.27 -14.05 7.15
C ASP A 275 -13.83 -13.48 7.02
N ALA A 276 -13.66 -12.45 6.20
CA ALA A 276 -12.35 -11.90 5.79
C ALA A 276 -11.43 -11.57 6.98
N GLU A 277 -11.94 -10.90 8.02
CA GLU A 277 -11.11 -10.53 9.18
C GLU A 277 -10.68 -11.76 9.99
N SER A 278 -11.62 -12.66 10.31
CA SER A 278 -11.30 -13.88 11.05
C SER A 278 -10.36 -14.81 10.29
N LEU A 279 -10.46 -14.83 8.95
CA LEU A 279 -9.52 -15.56 8.09
C LEU A 279 -8.10 -15.00 8.22
N GLY A 280 -7.97 -13.66 8.25
CA GLY A 280 -6.69 -12.97 8.45
C GLY A 280 -6.07 -13.29 9.79
N GLU A 281 -6.84 -13.18 10.86
CA GLU A 281 -6.40 -13.49 12.23
C GLU A 281 -5.98 -14.95 12.38
N ALA A 282 -6.77 -15.87 11.84
CA ALA A 282 -6.49 -17.31 11.90
C ALA A 282 -5.20 -17.69 11.14
N LEU A 283 -4.96 -17.09 9.96
CA LEU A 283 -3.70 -17.31 9.23
C LEU A 283 -2.50 -16.72 9.99
N ALA A 284 -2.64 -15.54 10.59
CA ALA A 284 -1.59 -14.93 11.39
C ALA A 284 -1.20 -15.81 12.59
N GLN A 285 -2.19 -16.34 13.29
CA GLN A 285 -1.97 -17.27 14.41
C GLN A 285 -1.25 -18.55 13.95
N ALA A 286 -1.71 -19.17 12.87
CA ALA A 286 -1.11 -20.40 12.34
C ALA A 286 0.38 -20.17 11.98
N LEU A 287 0.69 -19.09 11.27
CA LEU A 287 2.07 -18.81 10.84
C LEU A 287 2.98 -18.37 12.00
N SER A 288 2.47 -17.64 13.00
CA SER A 288 3.28 -17.21 14.15
C SER A 288 3.60 -18.36 15.11
N GLN A 289 2.67 -19.28 15.33
CA GLN A 289 2.83 -20.39 16.27
C GLN A 289 3.52 -21.63 15.68
N GLY A 290 3.71 -21.71 14.36
CA GLY A 290 4.29 -22.88 13.71
C GLY A 290 3.34 -24.07 13.64
N GLY A 291 2.04 -23.80 13.48
CA GLY A 291 1.04 -24.85 13.26
C GLY A 291 1.23 -25.57 11.92
N GLU A 292 0.76 -26.81 11.82
CA GLU A 292 1.02 -27.81 10.77
C GLU A 292 0.60 -27.46 9.33
N ASP A 293 0.55 -26.19 8.94
CA ASP A 293 0.32 -25.76 7.55
C ASP A 293 1.62 -25.37 6.82
N ASP A 294 2.74 -26.01 7.13
CA ASP A 294 3.93 -26.06 6.26
C ASP A 294 3.61 -26.95 5.04
N ALA A 295 2.68 -26.54 4.23
CA ALA A 295 2.37 -27.18 2.97
C ALA A 295 3.34 -26.65 1.89
N ARG A 296 4.45 -27.40 1.71
CA ARG A 296 5.24 -27.68 0.47
C ARG A 296 5.20 -26.66 -0.67
#